data_bfd03eec5a8e04b6368d1a2e11eb272f
#
_entry.id   bfd03eec5a8e04b6368d1a2e11eb272f
#
_cell.length_a   1.000
_cell.length_b   1.000
_cell.length_c   1.000
_cell.angle_alpha   90.00
_cell.angle_beta   90.00
_cell.angle_gamma   90.00
#
_symmetry.space_group_name_H-M   'P 1'
#
loop_
_entity.id
_entity.type
_entity.pdbx_description
1 polymer ?
#
loop_
_entity_poly.entity_id
_entity_poly.type
_entity_poly.pdbx_seq_one_letter_code
_entity_poly.pdbx_strand_id
1 'polypeptide(L)'
;MSDINEIVLGAGELFMYEFTGKTVPEHATIETDVHNVGHCSGGFSIDYKPEKYDVKNQYGKTVKSFITKEEITAKTGILSWSLEKLSLLSTAKFTTDKAKKIRTLKFGGGGALKTVLLRFVHTKENGKKIRFTMIGQGGNGFALEFGEKELTVDSEITAIEYIKNFLAEFEEELTDEEVAELPEVKAVASDNTDSKA
;
A
#
# COMPACT_ATOMS: atom_id res chain seq x y z
N MET A 1 22.26 17.99 11.38
CA MET A 1 22.71 17.13 10.26
C MET A 1 21.82 15.91 10.28
N SER A 2 20.91 15.78 9.31
CA SER A 2 20.14 14.55 9.16
C SER A 2 21.15 13.40 9.02
N ASP A 3 20.99 12.38 9.82
CA ASP A 3 21.88 11.23 9.81
C ASP A 3 21.67 10.47 8.48
N ILE A 4 22.51 10.81 7.48
CA ILE A 4 22.51 10.19 6.14
C ILE A 4 22.78 8.67 6.23
N ASN A 5 23.00 8.15 7.43
CA ASN A 5 23.37 6.76 7.72
C ASN A 5 22.30 6.02 8.57
N GLU A 6 21.07 6.53 8.67
CA GLU A 6 20.03 5.79 9.38
C GLU A 6 19.73 4.47 8.64
N ILE A 7 20.06 3.35 9.28
CA ILE A 7 19.73 2.01 8.78
C ILE A 7 18.36 1.63 9.34
N VAL A 8 17.38 1.50 8.47
CA VAL A 8 16.02 1.09 8.84
C VAL A 8 15.92 -0.43 8.77
N LEU A 9 15.61 -1.08 9.90
CA LEU A 9 15.27 -2.51 9.94
C LEU A 9 13.81 -2.67 9.50
N GLY A 10 13.58 -3.39 8.41
CA GLY A 10 12.30 -3.45 7.69
C GLY A 10 11.14 -4.20 8.38
N ALA A 11 11.18 -4.42 9.70
CA ALA A 11 10.05 -4.98 10.44
C ALA A 11 8.96 -3.91 10.66
N GLY A 12 7.69 -4.32 10.61
CA GLY A 12 6.58 -3.39 10.82
C GLY A 12 5.24 -4.10 10.94
N GLU A 13 4.19 -3.31 11.12
CA GLU A 13 2.81 -3.77 11.19
C GLU A 13 2.10 -3.52 9.86
N LEU A 14 1.26 -4.46 9.47
CA LEU A 14 0.47 -4.38 8.25
C LEU A 14 -1.02 -4.33 8.58
N PHE A 15 -1.70 -3.34 8.03
CA PHE A 15 -3.15 -3.14 8.18
C PHE A 15 -3.80 -3.25 6.80
N MET A 16 -4.92 -3.96 6.72
CA MET A 16 -5.65 -4.17 5.47
C MET A 16 -7.14 -4.32 5.73
N TYR A 17 -7.95 -3.60 4.94
CA TYR A 17 -9.40 -3.72 4.96
C TYR A 17 -10.02 -3.31 3.61
N GLU A 18 -11.29 -3.68 3.40
CA GLU A 18 -12.04 -3.29 2.19
C GLU A 18 -12.30 -1.79 2.18
N PHE A 19 -11.87 -1.13 1.12
CA PHE A 19 -11.95 0.31 0.98
C PHE A 19 -13.05 0.72 -0.02
N THR A 20 -13.95 1.57 0.45
CA THR A 20 -15.06 2.13 -0.34
C THR A 20 -15.15 3.66 -0.23
N GLY A 21 -14.16 4.28 0.44
CA GLY A 21 -14.10 5.72 0.70
C GLY A 21 -13.73 6.54 -0.55
N LYS A 22 -13.76 7.87 -0.40
CA LYS A 22 -13.34 8.82 -1.44
C LYS A 22 -12.02 9.51 -1.14
N THR A 23 -11.54 9.39 0.10
CA THR A 23 -10.29 9.96 0.59
C THR A 23 -9.60 8.95 1.50
N VAL A 24 -8.29 8.98 1.57
CA VAL A 24 -7.52 8.18 2.54
C VAL A 24 -7.93 8.62 3.95
N PRO A 25 -8.35 7.71 4.84
CA PRO A 25 -8.72 8.06 6.20
C PRO A 25 -7.52 8.45 7.07
N GLU A 26 -7.82 9.08 8.21
CA GLU A 26 -6.84 9.39 9.25
C GLU A 26 -6.17 8.12 9.82
N HIS A 27 -4.93 8.25 10.31
CA HIS A 27 -4.14 7.14 10.85
C HIS A 27 -4.88 6.32 11.91
N ALA A 28 -5.54 6.99 12.87
CA ALA A 28 -6.30 6.33 13.93
C ALA A 28 -7.45 5.44 13.43
N THR A 29 -7.96 5.71 12.23
CA THR A 29 -8.99 4.88 11.59
C THR A 29 -8.38 3.64 10.93
N ILE A 30 -7.17 3.76 10.38
CA ILE A 30 -6.48 2.69 9.66
C ILE A 30 -5.76 1.76 10.63
N GLU A 31 -4.97 2.33 11.56
CA GLU A 31 -4.05 1.63 12.47
C GLU A 31 -4.81 1.09 13.69
N THR A 32 -5.73 0.14 13.46
CA THR A 32 -6.55 -0.50 14.50
C THR A 32 -6.33 -2.01 14.50
N ASP A 33 -6.52 -2.65 15.66
CA ASP A 33 -6.39 -4.11 15.81
C ASP A 33 -7.29 -4.88 14.83
N VAL A 34 -8.47 -4.34 14.51
CA VAL A 34 -9.41 -4.97 13.56
C VAL A 34 -8.83 -5.03 12.15
N HIS A 35 -8.08 -4.02 11.75
CA HIS A 35 -7.47 -3.94 10.43
C HIS A 35 -6.09 -4.60 10.37
N ASN A 36 -5.44 -4.85 11.50
CA ASN A 36 -4.16 -5.53 11.57
C ASN A 36 -4.27 -6.94 10.96
N VAL A 37 -3.35 -7.30 10.07
CA VAL A 37 -3.32 -8.63 9.44
C VAL A 37 -2.60 -9.67 10.30
N GLY A 38 -2.01 -9.25 11.43
CA GLY A 38 -1.25 -10.10 12.34
C GLY A 38 0.22 -10.23 11.92
N HIS A 39 0.80 -11.39 12.20
CA HIS A 39 2.22 -11.64 11.94
C HIS A 39 2.48 -11.83 10.44
N CYS A 40 3.59 -11.29 9.96
CA CYS A 40 4.05 -11.47 8.58
C CYS A 40 5.42 -12.16 8.55
N SER A 41 5.59 -13.10 7.62
CA SER A 41 6.86 -13.75 7.31
C SER A 41 7.46 -13.18 6.02
N GLY A 42 8.79 -13.18 5.92
CA GLY A 42 9.48 -12.71 4.70
C GLY A 42 9.47 -11.19 4.50
N GLY A 43 8.94 -10.44 5.47
CA GLY A 43 8.89 -8.98 5.41
C GLY A 43 7.79 -8.43 4.50
N PHE A 44 7.92 -7.15 4.20
CA PHE A 44 7.05 -6.40 3.30
C PHE A 44 7.91 -5.78 2.19
N SER A 45 7.54 -5.99 0.93
CA SER A 45 8.25 -5.43 -0.21
C SER A 45 7.33 -4.63 -1.12
N ILE A 46 7.90 -3.59 -1.72
CA ILE A 46 7.21 -2.69 -2.64
C ILE A 46 8.04 -2.63 -3.92
N ASP A 47 7.39 -2.94 -5.03
CA ASP A 47 7.96 -2.81 -6.37
C ASP A 47 7.28 -1.62 -7.08
N TYR A 48 8.07 -0.62 -7.50
CA TYR A 48 7.64 0.49 -8.35
C TYR A 48 8.22 0.33 -9.75
N LYS A 49 7.36 0.25 -10.75
CA LYS A 49 7.75 0.01 -12.16
C LYS A 49 7.09 1.04 -13.09
N PRO A 50 7.77 2.15 -13.40
CA PRO A 50 7.28 3.09 -14.40
C PRO A 50 7.56 2.59 -15.81
N GLU A 51 6.59 2.71 -16.73
CA GLU A 51 6.80 2.56 -18.15
C GLU A 51 7.08 3.92 -18.79
N LYS A 52 8.07 3.97 -19.68
CA LYS A 52 8.50 5.20 -20.35
C LYS A 52 8.34 5.09 -21.86
N TYR A 53 7.88 6.17 -22.47
CA TYR A 53 7.94 6.37 -23.91
C TYR A 53 9.01 7.42 -24.24
N ASP A 54 10.01 7.01 -25.03
CA ASP A 54 11.12 7.85 -25.43
C ASP A 54 10.91 8.41 -26.83
N VAL A 55 10.83 9.73 -26.97
CA VAL A 55 10.85 10.42 -28.25
C VAL A 55 12.29 10.52 -28.74
N LYS A 56 12.56 10.00 -29.91
CA LYS A 56 13.90 10.02 -30.53
C LYS A 56 13.95 10.97 -31.73
N ASN A 57 15.10 11.63 -31.89
CA ASN A 57 15.37 12.43 -33.10
C ASN A 57 15.80 11.53 -34.27
N GLN A 58 16.04 12.15 -35.45
CA GLN A 58 16.46 11.44 -36.67
C GLN A 58 17.80 10.69 -36.55
N TYR A 59 18.58 10.96 -35.51
CA TYR A 59 19.85 10.26 -35.22
C TYR A 59 19.68 9.16 -34.17
N GLY A 60 18.44 8.83 -33.78
CA GLY A 60 18.14 7.81 -32.77
C GLY A 60 18.41 8.22 -31.32
N LYS A 61 18.75 9.49 -31.07
CA LYS A 61 18.98 10.01 -29.70
C LYS A 61 17.66 10.38 -29.04
N THR A 62 17.48 9.95 -27.81
CA THR A 62 16.33 10.32 -26.97
C THR A 62 16.39 11.81 -26.68
N VAL A 63 15.36 12.56 -27.08
CA VAL A 63 15.22 14.02 -26.86
C VAL A 63 14.24 14.35 -25.76
N LYS A 64 13.30 13.45 -25.46
CA LYS A 64 12.32 13.58 -24.37
C LYS A 64 11.79 12.21 -23.98
N SER A 65 11.52 12.03 -22.68
CA SER A 65 10.86 10.84 -22.15
C SER A 65 9.57 11.24 -21.46
N PHE A 66 8.53 10.41 -21.61
CA PHE A 66 7.25 10.56 -20.91
C PHE A 66 7.00 9.28 -20.12
N ILE A 67 6.50 9.41 -18.90
CA ILE A 67 5.96 8.27 -18.15
C ILE A 67 4.55 8.01 -18.70
N THR A 68 4.32 6.80 -19.19
CA THR A 68 3.04 6.38 -19.80
C THR A 68 2.21 5.54 -18.86
N LYS A 69 2.84 4.87 -17.87
CA LYS A 69 2.20 4.05 -16.86
C LYS A 69 3.06 4.01 -15.60
N GLU A 70 2.42 3.96 -14.46
CA GLU A 70 3.05 3.67 -13.18
C GLU A 70 2.39 2.43 -12.59
N GLU A 71 3.20 1.47 -12.18
CA GLU A 71 2.74 0.26 -11.52
C GLU A 71 3.42 0.12 -10.17
N ILE A 72 2.62 -0.05 -9.13
CA ILE A 72 3.09 -0.28 -7.76
C ILE A 72 2.49 -1.59 -7.29
N THR A 73 3.36 -2.48 -6.82
CA THR A 73 2.96 -3.78 -6.31
C THR A 73 3.54 -3.99 -4.92
N ALA A 74 2.69 -4.34 -3.96
CA ALA A 74 3.10 -4.71 -2.61
C ALA A 74 3.00 -6.22 -2.43
N LYS A 75 4.03 -6.82 -1.82
CA LYS A 75 4.10 -8.26 -1.53
C LYS A 75 4.37 -8.49 -0.05
N THR A 76 3.68 -9.45 0.53
CA THR A 76 3.84 -9.85 1.93
C THR A 76 3.44 -11.29 2.14
N GLY A 77 4.10 -11.96 3.08
CA GLY A 77 3.71 -13.28 3.58
C GLY A 77 2.94 -13.14 4.90
N ILE A 78 1.65 -13.42 4.92
CA ILE A 78 0.82 -13.32 6.12
C ILE A 78 0.80 -14.68 6.82
N LEU A 79 1.20 -14.72 8.10
CA LEU A 79 1.20 -15.94 8.93
C LEU A 79 -0.13 -16.15 9.66
N SER A 80 -0.86 -15.07 9.96
CA SER A 80 -2.09 -15.14 10.74
C SER A 80 -3.25 -15.67 9.90
N TRP A 81 -3.87 -16.77 10.35
CA TRP A 81 -5.00 -17.37 9.66
C TRP A 81 -6.27 -16.54 9.84
N SER A 82 -6.82 -16.03 8.74
CA SER A 82 -8.12 -15.36 8.72
C SER A 82 -8.80 -15.50 7.37
N LEU A 83 -9.92 -16.23 7.32
CA LEU A 83 -10.75 -16.37 6.11
C LEU A 83 -11.31 -15.00 5.64
N GLU A 84 -11.53 -14.08 6.55
CA GLU A 84 -11.98 -12.73 6.23
C GLU A 84 -10.89 -11.97 5.46
N LYS A 85 -9.65 -11.98 5.96
CA LYS A 85 -8.52 -11.34 5.26
C LYS A 85 -8.25 -12.01 3.90
N LEU A 86 -8.32 -13.35 3.81
CA LEU A 86 -8.23 -14.06 2.54
C LEU A 86 -9.31 -13.65 1.54
N SER A 87 -10.51 -13.31 2.02
CA SER A 87 -11.58 -12.82 1.15
C SER A 87 -11.27 -11.46 0.53
N LEU A 88 -10.39 -10.66 1.13
CA LEU A 88 -9.96 -9.36 0.59
C LEU A 88 -8.98 -9.53 -0.58
N LEU A 89 -8.23 -10.63 -0.59
CA LEU A 89 -7.23 -10.95 -1.60
C LEU A 89 -7.80 -11.75 -2.79
N SER A 90 -9.10 -12.01 -2.80
CA SER A 90 -9.72 -12.88 -3.80
C SER A 90 -11.13 -12.44 -4.17
N THR A 91 -11.69 -13.07 -5.21
CA THR A 91 -13.10 -12.93 -5.60
C THR A 91 -14.03 -13.82 -4.78
N ALA A 92 -13.51 -14.51 -3.74
CA ALA A 92 -14.28 -15.48 -2.97
C ALA A 92 -15.30 -14.79 -2.05
N LYS A 93 -16.43 -15.45 -1.86
CA LYS A 93 -17.49 -14.98 -0.96
C LYS A 93 -17.26 -15.54 0.45
N PHE A 94 -17.06 -14.64 1.41
CA PHE A 94 -16.98 -14.95 2.83
C PHE A 94 -18.36 -14.94 3.48
N THR A 95 -18.67 -15.95 4.27
CA THR A 95 -19.93 -16.06 5.03
C THR A 95 -19.69 -16.68 6.40
N THR A 96 -20.48 -16.27 7.39
CA THR A 96 -20.46 -16.84 8.74
C THR A 96 -21.85 -17.40 9.08
N ASP A 97 -21.93 -18.69 9.34
CA ASP A 97 -23.12 -19.36 9.87
C ASP A 97 -22.98 -19.51 11.39
N LYS A 98 -23.63 -18.63 12.15
CA LYS A 98 -23.56 -18.62 13.61
C LYS A 98 -24.20 -19.87 14.23
N ALA A 99 -25.26 -20.41 13.62
CA ALA A 99 -25.96 -21.58 14.13
C ALA A 99 -25.11 -22.84 14.04
N LYS A 100 -24.39 -22.99 12.92
CA LYS A 100 -23.46 -24.10 12.70
C LYS A 100 -22.05 -23.84 13.24
N LYS A 101 -21.76 -22.61 13.70
CA LYS A 101 -20.43 -22.19 14.14
C LYS A 101 -19.33 -22.36 13.08
N ILE A 102 -19.67 -22.05 11.80
CA ILE A 102 -18.80 -22.25 10.65
C ILE A 102 -18.59 -20.93 9.92
N ARG A 103 -17.33 -20.69 9.51
CA ARG A 103 -16.96 -19.64 8.55
C ARG A 103 -16.60 -20.33 7.24
N THR A 104 -17.09 -19.79 6.13
CA THR A 104 -16.89 -20.37 4.80
C THR A 104 -16.34 -19.31 3.86
N LEU A 105 -15.30 -19.67 3.12
CA LEU A 105 -14.78 -18.91 1.98
C LEU A 105 -15.05 -19.72 0.71
N LYS A 106 -15.99 -19.26 -0.14
CA LYS A 106 -16.44 -20.00 -1.32
C LYS A 106 -15.89 -19.33 -2.58
N PHE A 107 -15.15 -20.12 -3.36
CA PHE A 107 -14.65 -19.74 -4.67
C PHE A 107 -15.62 -20.18 -5.78
N GLY A 108 -15.52 -19.50 -6.94
CA GLY A 108 -16.40 -19.76 -8.08
C GLY A 108 -17.71 -18.97 -7.98
N GLY A 109 -18.13 -18.37 -9.06
CA GLY A 109 -19.34 -17.56 -9.10
C GLY A 109 -19.12 -16.14 -9.64
N GLY A 110 -17.89 -15.83 -10.13
CA GLY A 110 -17.61 -14.58 -10.84
C GLY A 110 -17.73 -13.31 -9.98
N GLY A 111 -17.32 -13.38 -8.72
CA GLY A 111 -17.26 -12.21 -7.85
C GLY A 111 -16.28 -11.16 -8.38
N ALA A 112 -16.52 -9.88 -8.07
CA ALA A 112 -15.59 -8.81 -8.36
C ALA A 112 -14.42 -8.82 -7.36
N LEU A 113 -13.25 -8.38 -7.81
CA LEU A 113 -12.12 -8.10 -6.92
C LEU A 113 -12.49 -6.97 -5.96
N LYS A 114 -12.14 -7.14 -4.71
CA LYS A 114 -12.33 -6.11 -3.70
C LYS A 114 -11.21 -5.08 -3.80
N THR A 115 -11.59 -3.83 -3.64
CA THR A 115 -10.62 -2.75 -3.44
C THR A 115 -10.23 -2.71 -1.98
N VAL A 116 -8.95 -2.75 -1.69
CA VAL A 116 -8.41 -2.75 -0.34
C VAL A 116 -7.50 -1.54 -0.12
N LEU A 117 -7.56 -0.98 1.07
CA LEU A 117 -6.55 -0.08 1.57
C LEU A 117 -5.53 -0.92 2.34
N LEU A 118 -4.27 -0.80 1.93
CA LEU A 118 -3.11 -1.41 2.55
C LEU A 118 -2.27 -0.33 3.21
N ARG A 119 -1.93 -0.51 4.48
CA ARG A 119 -1.02 0.36 5.22
C ARG A 119 0.05 -0.48 5.90
N PHE A 120 1.30 -0.20 5.58
CA PHE A 120 2.46 -0.72 6.32
C PHE A 120 3.02 0.39 7.22
N VAL A 121 3.31 0.05 8.46
CA VAL A 121 3.85 0.99 9.46
C VAL A 121 5.11 0.40 10.06
N HIS A 122 6.22 1.08 9.84
CA HIS A 122 7.49 0.81 10.51
C HIS A 122 7.70 1.86 11.60
N THR A 123 8.08 1.41 12.80
CA THR A 123 8.45 2.29 13.91
C THR A 123 9.97 2.31 14.03
N LYS A 124 10.56 3.48 13.83
CA LYS A 124 12.00 3.73 13.98
C LYS A 124 12.43 3.59 15.45
N GLU A 125 13.73 3.49 15.70
CA GLU A 125 14.29 3.43 17.06
C GLU A 125 13.96 4.67 17.90
N ASN A 126 13.84 5.83 17.27
CA ASN A 126 13.43 7.10 17.93
C ASN A 126 11.92 7.20 18.18
N GLY A 127 11.14 6.16 17.89
CA GLY A 127 9.70 6.10 18.06
C GLY A 127 8.87 6.78 16.96
N LYS A 128 9.53 7.43 15.99
CA LYS A 128 8.85 8.02 14.81
C LYS A 128 8.47 6.94 13.82
N LYS A 129 7.43 7.20 13.02
CA LYS A 129 6.87 6.19 12.12
C LYS A 129 7.16 6.52 10.65
N ILE A 130 7.43 5.47 9.89
CA ILE A 130 7.38 5.49 8.42
C ILE A 130 6.13 4.70 8.03
N ARG A 131 5.27 5.31 7.21
CA ARG A 131 4.04 4.71 6.71
C ARG A 131 4.09 4.59 5.21
N PHE A 132 3.68 3.45 4.71
CA PHE A 132 3.36 3.27 3.30
C PHE A 132 1.87 2.97 3.17
N THR A 133 1.16 3.74 2.36
CA THR A 133 -0.28 3.57 2.11
C THR A 133 -0.51 3.35 0.64
N MET A 134 -1.34 2.37 0.31
CA MET A 134 -1.71 2.03 -1.05
C MET A 134 -3.17 1.63 -1.12
N ILE A 135 -3.86 1.99 -2.21
CA ILE A 135 -5.17 1.45 -2.55
C ILE A 135 -4.98 0.52 -3.73
N GLY A 136 -5.39 -0.73 -3.58
CA GLY A 136 -5.12 -1.74 -4.60
C GLY A 136 -6.10 -2.90 -4.60
N GLN A 137 -5.80 -3.89 -5.44
CA GLN A 137 -6.56 -5.13 -5.57
C GLN A 137 -5.62 -6.33 -5.57
N GLY A 138 -6.02 -7.40 -4.88
CA GLY A 138 -5.32 -8.68 -4.88
C GLY A 138 -5.70 -9.52 -6.11
N GLY A 139 -5.20 -9.14 -7.30
CA GLY A 139 -5.58 -9.78 -8.56
C GLY A 139 -4.87 -11.10 -8.87
N ASN A 140 -3.68 -11.30 -8.31
CA ASN A 140 -2.83 -12.45 -8.63
C ASN A 140 -3.12 -13.69 -7.76
N GLY A 141 -4.13 -13.59 -6.87
CA GLY A 141 -4.48 -14.68 -5.94
C GLY A 141 -3.51 -14.77 -4.75
N PHE A 142 -3.53 -15.92 -4.12
CA PHE A 142 -2.62 -16.28 -3.02
C PHE A 142 -2.32 -17.78 -3.07
N ALA A 143 -1.17 -18.17 -2.53
CA ALA A 143 -0.79 -19.57 -2.35
C ALA A 143 -0.90 -19.95 -0.87
N LEU A 144 -1.35 -21.18 -0.61
CA LEU A 144 -1.41 -21.79 0.72
C LEU A 144 -0.74 -23.15 0.66
N GLU A 145 0.23 -23.37 1.52
CA GLU A 145 0.90 -24.67 1.66
C GLU A 145 0.74 -25.18 3.10
N PHE A 146 0.06 -26.30 3.25
CA PHE A 146 -0.11 -26.98 4.53
C PHE A 146 0.96 -28.08 4.65
N GLY A 147 1.93 -27.88 5.53
CA GLY A 147 3.06 -28.77 5.70
C GLY A 147 3.54 -28.79 7.16
N GLU A 148 4.80 -29.18 7.36
CA GLU A 148 5.44 -29.22 8.68
C GLU A 148 5.91 -27.86 9.21
N LYS A 149 5.87 -26.83 8.34
CA LYS A 149 6.23 -25.44 8.68
C LYS A 149 4.96 -24.62 8.95
N GLU A 150 5.17 -23.42 9.49
CA GLU A 150 4.12 -22.43 9.63
C GLU A 150 3.43 -22.13 8.28
N LEU A 151 2.11 -22.00 8.33
CA LEU A 151 1.32 -21.64 7.17
C LEU A 151 1.56 -20.14 6.83
N THR A 152 2.04 -19.89 5.62
CA THR A 152 2.20 -18.53 5.09
C THR A 152 1.23 -18.31 3.94
N VAL A 153 0.61 -17.15 3.90
CA VAL A 153 -0.20 -16.67 2.78
C VAL A 153 0.62 -15.68 2.00
N ASP A 154 1.24 -16.12 0.91
CA ASP A 154 1.94 -15.22 0.01
C ASP A 154 0.92 -14.43 -0.81
N SER A 155 0.89 -13.11 -0.61
CA SER A 155 -0.05 -12.22 -1.26
C SER A 155 0.65 -11.12 -2.04
N GLU A 156 0.07 -10.80 -3.19
CA GLU A 156 0.49 -9.70 -4.03
C GLU A 156 -0.70 -8.79 -4.30
N ILE A 157 -0.54 -7.50 -4.03
CA ILE A 157 -1.56 -6.48 -4.22
C ILE A 157 -1.01 -5.43 -5.17
N THR A 158 -1.73 -5.19 -6.26
CA THR A 158 -1.38 -4.17 -7.26
C THR A 158 -2.19 -2.91 -7.01
N ALA A 159 -1.52 -1.75 -7.01
CA ALA A 159 -2.17 -0.45 -6.85
C ALA A 159 -3.12 -0.14 -8.01
N ILE A 160 -4.22 0.51 -7.68
CA ILE A 160 -5.17 1.05 -8.65
C ILE A 160 -5.47 2.51 -8.33
N GLU A 161 -5.70 3.33 -9.35
CA GLU A 161 -6.15 4.71 -9.17
C GLU A 161 -7.65 4.74 -8.81
N TYR A 162 -7.97 4.34 -7.59
CA TYR A 162 -9.33 4.39 -7.05
C TYR A 162 -9.72 5.81 -6.62
N ILE A 163 -8.75 6.56 -6.11
CA ILE A 163 -8.85 7.99 -5.83
C ILE A 163 -8.03 8.70 -6.91
N LYS A 164 -8.58 9.74 -7.52
CA LYS A 164 -7.92 10.49 -8.58
C LYS A 164 -6.53 10.99 -8.16
N ASN A 165 -5.52 10.72 -8.96
CA ASN A 165 -4.11 11.06 -8.75
C ASN A 165 -3.49 10.43 -7.49
N PHE A 166 -4.02 9.28 -7.02
CA PHE A 166 -3.48 8.56 -5.89
C PHE A 166 -3.34 7.07 -6.21
N LEU A 167 -2.12 6.57 -6.20
CA LEU A 167 -1.78 5.13 -6.24
C LEU A 167 -1.27 4.67 -4.89
N ALA A 168 -0.24 5.34 -4.38
CA ALA A 168 0.38 5.07 -3.10
C ALA A 168 1.12 6.31 -2.58
N GLU A 169 1.43 6.32 -1.29
CA GLU A 169 2.22 7.37 -0.64
C GLU A 169 3.14 6.80 0.42
N PHE A 170 4.29 7.43 0.58
CA PHE A 170 5.14 7.28 1.77
C PHE A 170 4.99 8.53 2.63
N GLU A 171 4.84 8.31 3.92
CA GLU A 171 4.82 9.35 4.94
C GLU A 171 5.86 9.02 5.99
N GLU A 172 6.63 9.99 6.41
CA GLU A 172 7.64 9.88 7.44
C GLU A 172 7.42 10.94 8.50
N GLU A 173 7.32 10.51 9.76
CA GLU A 173 7.26 11.42 10.91
C GLU A 173 8.67 11.94 11.21
N LEU A 174 8.78 13.25 11.33
CA LEU A 174 10.03 13.95 11.67
C LEU A 174 10.14 14.20 13.17
N THR A 175 11.36 14.30 13.68
CA THR A 175 11.63 14.83 15.01
C THR A 175 11.55 16.36 15.03
N ASP A 176 11.43 16.95 16.22
CA ASP A 176 11.42 18.41 16.37
C ASP A 176 12.74 19.04 15.89
N GLU A 177 13.85 18.32 16.03
CA GLU A 177 15.18 18.73 15.57
C GLU A 177 15.24 18.75 14.03
N GLU A 178 14.75 17.70 13.36
CA GLU A 178 14.66 17.64 11.89
C GLU A 178 13.76 18.74 11.34
N VAL A 179 12.62 19.00 11.99
CA VAL A 179 11.72 20.11 11.60
C VAL A 179 12.40 21.46 11.72
N ALA A 180 13.23 21.66 12.76
CA ALA A 180 13.95 22.92 12.96
C ALA A 180 15.04 23.16 11.89
N GLU A 181 15.58 22.10 11.29
CA GLU A 181 16.58 22.19 10.22
C GLU A 181 15.96 22.37 8.82
N LEU A 182 14.64 22.22 8.68
CA LEU A 182 13.98 22.42 7.38
C LEU A 182 14.03 23.90 6.97
N PRO A 183 14.35 24.21 5.71
CA PRO A 183 14.29 25.58 5.21
C PRO A 183 12.84 26.08 5.29
N GLU A 184 12.66 27.33 5.77
CA GLU A 184 11.33 27.97 5.75
C GLU A 184 10.74 27.91 4.35
N VAL A 185 9.67 27.13 4.18
CA VAL A 185 8.92 27.09 2.93
C VAL A 185 8.20 28.44 2.81
N LYS A 186 8.81 29.39 2.06
CA LYS A 186 8.09 30.57 1.62
C LYS A 186 6.88 30.10 0.84
N ALA A 187 5.69 30.32 1.38
CA ALA A 187 4.44 30.04 0.70
C ALA A 187 4.50 30.70 -0.69
N VAL A 188 4.52 29.89 -1.74
CA VAL A 188 4.35 30.38 -3.10
C VAL A 188 2.90 30.84 -3.18
N ALA A 189 2.71 32.16 -3.08
CA ALA A 189 1.42 32.77 -3.32
C ALA A 189 0.97 32.33 -4.72
N SER A 190 -0.16 31.64 -4.79
CA SER A 190 -0.84 31.33 -6.05
C SER A 190 -1.27 32.66 -6.67
N ASP A 191 -0.49 33.15 -7.61
CA ASP A 191 -0.83 34.31 -8.43
C ASP A 191 -1.94 33.88 -9.41
N ASN A 192 -3.18 33.93 -8.93
CA ASN A 192 -4.36 33.89 -9.75
C ASN A 192 -4.58 35.29 -10.34
N THR A 193 -3.80 35.65 -11.34
CA THR A 193 -4.17 36.77 -12.21
C THR A 193 -5.14 36.27 -13.25
N ASP A 194 -6.43 36.39 -12.93
CA ASP A 194 -7.49 36.52 -13.92
C ASP A 194 -7.16 37.66 -14.87
N SER A 195 -6.72 37.36 -16.08
CA SER A 195 -6.68 38.32 -17.17
C SER A 195 -7.91 38.11 -18.05
N LYS A 196 -8.94 38.93 -17.75
CA LYS A 196 -9.97 39.27 -18.72
C LYS A 196 -9.36 40.20 -19.77
N ALA A 197 -9.43 39.79 -21.02
CA ALA A 197 -9.68 40.63 -22.19
C ALA A 197 -10.02 39.75 -23.38
#